data_4b7956720300fbb99dff7d0ae70f112d
#
_entry.id   4b7956720300fbb99dff7d0ae70f112d
#
_cell.length_a   1.000
_cell.length_b   1.000
_cell.length_c   1.000
_cell.angle_alpha   90.00
_cell.angle_beta   90.00
_cell.angle_gamma   90.00
#
_symmetry.space_group_name_H-M   'P 1'
#
loop_
_entity.id
_entity.type
_entity.pdbx_description
1 polymer ?
#
loop_
_entity_poly.entity_id
_entity_poly.type
_entity_poly.pdbx_seq_one_letter_code
_entity_poly.pdbx_strand_id
1 'polypeptide(L)'
;GPPAEEGLWAYAEGATDCWAASEWESWTLHADRNALVREVDTRELAAEVKLKLMDCYPEESPIYVRAGEGSVTKTTLVELDRLSAYDHRLSLLVPAQRELTKLERYGFDELNRVIRILRAPGGCPWDRKQTHKTLRTNLVEEAYEAVDAINRGDMDALYDELGDVLLQVVLHAEIAREYGEFDISDVTTAIAHKMIARHRHVFGTAQADTPDKVLSLWQEIKKEERGQSTQAE
;
A
#
# COMPACT_ATOMS: atom_id res chain seq x y z
N GLY A 1 28.35 4.70 -11.11
CA GLY A 1 26.96 4.94 -11.49
C GLY A 1 26.88 5.75 -12.77
N PRO A 2 25.83 5.69 -13.55
CA PRO A 2 25.75 6.44 -14.79
C PRO A 2 25.65 7.95 -14.49
N PRO A 3 26.31 8.79 -15.30
CA PRO A 3 26.38 10.24 -15.12
C PRO A 3 24.99 10.93 -15.12
N ALA A 4 23.97 10.28 -15.69
CA ALA A 4 22.62 10.83 -15.83
C ALA A 4 21.90 11.10 -14.51
N GLU A 5 22.27 10.45 -13.41
CA GLU A 5 21.58 10.59 -12.12
C GLU A 5 22.28 11.57 -11.16
N GLU A 6 23.54 11.93 -11.44
CA GLU A 6 24.42 12.62 -10.51
C GLU A 6 23.85 13.95 -9.98
N GLY A 7 23.12 14.69 -10.80
CA GLY A 7 22.47 15.95 -10.39
C GLY A 7 21.11 15.77 -9.69
N LEU A 8 20.41 14.63 -9.90
CA LEU A 8 19.10 14.38 -9.31
C LEU A 8 19.20 14.05 -7.83
N TRP A 9 20.27 13.37 -7.40
CA TRP A 9 20.48 13.03 -6.00
C TRP A 9 20.56 14.24 -5.05
N ALA A 10 20.90 15.40 -5.57
CA ALA A 10 20.90 16.63 -4.77
C ALA A 10 19.51 17.05 -4.27
N TYR A 11 18.45 16.50 -4.86
CA TYR A 11 17.04 16.78 -4.53
C TYR A 11 16.37 15.62 -3.78
N ALA A 12 17.10 14.52 -3.56
CA ALA A 12 16.59 13.32 -2.89
C ALA A 12 16.97 13.36 -1.41
N GLU A 13 16.06 13.82 -0.57
CA GLU A 13 16.23 13.74 0.88
C GLU A 13 15.67 12.42 1.44
N GLY A 14 16.54 11.58 2.01
CA GLY A 14 16.15 10.33 2.66
C GLY A 14 16.02 9.15 1.70
N ALA A 15 15.14 8.20 2.04
CA ALA A 15 14.99 6.96 1.31
C ALA A 15 14.46 7.19 -0.11
N THR A 16 15.08 6.51 -1.08
CA THR A 16 14.75 6.64 -2.51
C THR A 16 14.58 5.26 -3.12
N ASP A 17 13.45 5.04 -3.77
CA ASP A 17 13.22 3.88 -4.60
C ASP A 17 13.64 4.19 -6.05
N CYS A 18 14.29 3.22 -6.69
CA CYS A 18 14.80 3.36 -8.04
C CYS A 18 14.10 2.40 -8.99
N TRP A 19 13.55 2.92 -10.07
CA TRP A 19 12.70 2.18 -11.00
C TRP A 19 13.17 2.38 -12.45
N ALA A 20 13.07 1.33 -13.27
CA ALA A 20 13.12 1.48 -14.72
C ALA A 20 11.71 1.83 -15.23
N ALA A 21 11.59 2.83 -16.10
CA ALA A 21 10.28 3.28 -16.59
C ALA A 21 9.49 2.16 -17.27
N SER A 22 10.17 1.26 -18.01
CA SER A 22 9.56 0.12 -18.70
C SER A 22 8.90 -0.91 -17.76
N GLU A 23 9.19 -0.88 -16.46
CA GLU A 23 8.66 -1.80 -15.45
C GLU A 23 7.54 -1.18 -14.60
N TRP A 24 6.95 -0.08 -15.03
CA TRP A 24 6.01 0.73 -14.25
C TRP A 24 4.81 -0.07 -13.69
N GLU A 25 4.33 -1.09 -14.38
CA GLU A 25 3.24 -1.95 -13.91
C GLU A 25 3.57 -2.70 -12.61
N SER A 26 4.85 -3.03 -12.42
CA SER A 26 5.33 -3.81 -11.27
C SER A 26 5.69 -2.96 -10.05
N TRP A 27 5.68 -1.63 -10.15
CA TRP A 27 6.12 -0.77 -9.07
C TRP A 27 5.19 -0.80 -7.86
N THR A 28 5.78 -0.87 -6.68
CA THR A 28 5.12 -0.58 -5.42
C THR A 28 5.63 0.77 -4.94
N LEU A 29 4.77 1.78 -5.02
CA LEU A 29 5.11 3.16 -4.68
C LEU A 29 4.75 3.49 -3.23
N HIS A 30 5.58 4.32 -2.61
CA HIS A 30 5.37 4.83 -1.26
C HIS A 30 5.58 6.34 -1.27
N ALA A 31 4.55 7.13 -0.93
CA ALA A 31 4.60 8.58 -1.00
C ALA A 31 5.66 9.21 -0.09
N ASP A 32 6.00 8.58 1.02
CA ASP A 32 7.00 9.04 2.00
C ASP A 32 8.46 8.78 1.58
N ARG A 33 8.66 8.17 0.40
CA ARG A 33 9.96 7.91 -0.22
C ARG A 33 10.11 8.69 -1.51
N ASN A 34 11.33 9.03 -1.89
CA ASN A 34 11.57 9.59 -3.21
C ASN A 34 11.43 8.49 -4.27
N ALA A 35 10.92 8.84 -5.45
CA ALA A 35 10.92 7.95 -6.61
C ALA A 35 11.91 8.46 -7.67
N LEU A 36 12.96 7.69 -7.94
CA LEU A 36 13.88 7.92 -9.04
C LEU A 36 13.52 6.98 -10.18
N VAL A 37 13.04 7.54 -11.29
CA VAL A 37 12.66 6.79 -12.50
C VAL A 37 13.68 7.06 -13.59
N ARG A 38 14.14 5.99 -14.24
CA ARG A 38 15.15 6.01 -15.29
C ARG A 38 14.57 5.56 -16.61
N GLU A 39 15.22 5.98 -17.70
CA GLU A 39 14.96 5.47 -19.05
C GLU A 39 13.52 5.77 -19.51
N VAL A 40 13.09 7.01 -19.35
CA VAL A 40 11.80 7.49 -19.87
C VAL A 40 12.00 7.87 -21.35
N ASP A 41 12.05 6.88 -22.21
CA ASP A 41 12.57 7.00 -23.58
C ASP A 41 11.53 7.49 -24.60
N THR A 42 10.24 7.44 -24.27
CA THR A 42 9.15 7.92 -25.15
C THR A 42 8.12 8.75 -24.39
N ARG A 43 7.35 9.53 -25.13
CA ARG A 43 6.25 10.31 -24.58
C ARG A 43 5.12 9.42 -24.04
N GLU A 44 4.83 8.33 -24.75
CA GLU A 44 3.82 7.34 -24.38
C GLU A 44 4.19 6.71 -23.03
N LEU A 45 5.44 6.28 -22.87
CA LEU A 45 5.95 5.74 -21.61
C LEU A 45 5.93 6.80 -20.49
N ALA A 46 6.25 8.05 -20.80
CA ALA A 46 6.14 9.15 -19.83
C ALA A 46 4.70 9.36 -19.33
N ALA A 47 3.71 9.19 -20.22
CA ALA A 47 2.29 9.27 -19.83
C ALA A 47 1.89 8.13 -18.87
N GLU A 48 2.31 6.89 -19.13
CA GLU A 48 2.06 5.74 -18.25
C GLU A 48 2.76 5.92 -16.89
N VAL A 49 4.03 6.29 -16.90
CA VAL A 49 4.81 6.60 -15.69
C VAL A 49 4.15 7.71 -14.88
N LYS A 50 3.69 8.78 -15.54
CA LYS A 50 2.97 9.88 -14.89
C LYS A 50 1.72 9.37 -14.16
N LEU A 51 0.86 8.63 -14.85
CA LEU A 51 -0.37 8.10 -14.28
C LEU A 51 -0.07 7.18 -13.09
N LYS A 52 0.95 6.33 -13.21
CA LYS A 52 1.38 5.46 -12.13
C LYS A 52 1.89 6.22 -10.91
N LEU A 53 2.71 7.25 -11.13
CA LEU A 53 3.20 8.10 -10.03
C LEU A 53 2.07 8.88 -9.36
N MET A 54 1.05 9.30 -10.12
CA MET A 54 -0.14 10.00 -9.60
C MET A 54 -1.03 9.09 -8.74
N ASP A 55 -0.84 7.79 -8.74
CA ASP A 55 -1.45 6.90 -7.72
C ASP A 55 -0.97 7.23 -6.30
N CYS A 56 0.17 7.88 -6.15
CA CYS A 56 0.84 8.10 -4.88
C CYS A 56 1.19 9.56 -4.61
N TYR A 57 1.54 10.30 -5.66
CA TYR A 57 1.97 11.70 -5.57
C TYR A 57 0.92 12.63 -6.20
N PRO A 58 0.61 13.79 -5.58
CA PRO A 58 -0.25 14.81 -6.19
C PRO A 58 0.25 15.23 -7.58
N GLU A 59 -0.68 15.58 -8.47
CA GLU A 59 -0.34 16.00 -9.85
C GLU A 59 0.58 17.21 -9.92
N GLU A 60 0.47 18.12 -8.95
CA GLU A 60 1.31 19.32 -8.83
C GLU A 60 2.64 19.05 -8.11
N SER A 61 2.94 17.78 -7.77
CA SER A 61 4.22 17.44 -7.13
C SER A 61 5.39 17.92 -7.98
N PRO A 62 6.37 18.60 -7.37
CA PRO A 62 7.58 18.99 -8.11
C PRO A 62 8.33 17.75 -8.54
N ILE A 63 8.77 17.72 -9.79
CA ILE A 63 9.69 16.72 -10.30
C ILE A 63 10.94 17.38 -10.81
N TYR A 64 12.05 16.69 -10.69
CA TYR A 64 13.35 17.08 -11.21
C TYR A 64 13.72 16.15 -12.34
N VAL A 65 13.94 16.69 -13.52
CA VAL A 65 14.16 15.92 -14.74
C VAL A 65 15.54 16.22 -15.30
N ARG A 66 16.25 15.20 -15.76
CA ARG A 66 17.55 15.32 -16.41
C ARG A 66 17.63 14.42 -17.65
N ALA A 67 18.03 14.98 -18.77
CA ALA A 67 18.31 14.27 -20.00
C ALA A 67 19.83 14.16 -20.22
N GLY A 68 20.38 12.96 -20.09
CA GLY A 68 21.81 12.70 -20.27
C GLY A 68 22.69 13.54 -19.35
N GLU A 69 23.66 14.26 -19.95
CA GLU A 69 24.61 15.15 -19.26
C GLU A 69 24.07 16.60 -19.07
N GLY A 70 22.80 16.83 -19.44
CA GLY A 70 22.18 18.14 -19.33
C GLY A 70 22.00 18.62 -17.89
N SER A 71 21.58 19.88 -17.72
CA SER A 71 21.19 20.42 -16.42
C SER A 71 19.88 19.81 -15.92
N VAL A 72 19.74 19.74 -14.61
CA VAL A 72 18.47 19.34 -14.00
C VAL A 72 17.44 20.46 -14.19
N THR A 73 16.28 20.10 -14.69
CA THR A 73 15.13 21.00 -14.87
C THR A 73 14.04 20.64 -13.87
N LYS A 74 13.48 21.62 -13.19
CA LYS A 74 12.33 21.46 -12.30
C LYS A 74 11.04 21.72 -13.07
N THR A 75 10.06 20.82 -12.94
CA THR A 75 8.69 20.99 -13.44
C THR A 75 7.70 20.30 -12.47
N THR A 76 6.46 20.08 -12.86
CA THR A 76 5.46 19.34 -12.09
C THR A 76 5.18 17.96 -12.71
N LEU A 77 4.66 17.04 -11.91
CA LEU A 77 4.37 15.68 -12.34
C LEU A 77 3.37 15.65 -13.52
N VAL A 78 2.35 16.50 -13.48
CA VAL A 78 1.34 16.62 -14.55
C VAL A 78 1.96 16.98 -15.92
N GLU A 79 3.11 17.65 -15.95
CA GLU A 79 3.80 18.07 -17.18
C GLU A 79 4.77 17.01 -17.72
N LEU A 80 4.92 15.86 -17.07
CA LEU A 80 5.91 14.84 -17.44
C LEU A 80 5.77 14.36 -18.90
N ASP A 81 4.56 14.20 -19.43
CA ASP A 81 4.29 13.77 -20.81
C ASP A 81 4.25 14.93 -21.82
N ARG A 82 4.62 16.15 -21.39
CA ARG A 82 4.69 17.36 -22.20
C ARG A 82 6.10 17.92 -22.35
N LEU A 83 7.11 17.15 -21.96
CA LEU A 83 8.51 17.56 -22.13
C LEU A 83 8.87 17.66 -23.62
N SER A 84 9.87 18.46 -23.92
CA SER A 84 10.28 18.72 -25.31
C SER A 84 11.01 17.55 -25.97
N ALA A 85 11.59 16.64 -25.18
CA ALA A 85 12.34 15.49 -25.69
C ALA A 85 12.32 14.32 -24.70
N TYR A 86 12.38 13.12 -25.24
CA TYR A 86 12.46 11.86 -24.52
C TYR A 86 13.55 10.99 -25.12
N ASP A 87 14.37 10.39 -24.31
CA ASP A 87 15.38 9.40 -24.72
C ASP A 87 15.73 8.47 -23.55
N HIS A 88 16.45 7.38 -23.83
CA HIS A 88 16.88 6.39 -22.83
C HIS A 88 17.76 6.95 -21.69
N ARG A 89 18.18 8.22 -21.79
CA ARG A 89 18.96 8.91 -20.74
C ARG A 89 18.12 9.88 -19.93
N LEU A 90 16.82 9.98 -20.25
CA LEU A 90 15.89 10.80 -19.46
C LEU A 90 15.63 10.09 -18.14
N SER A 91 15.96 10.74 -17.06
CA SER A 91 15.65 10.32 -15.69
C SER A 91 14.93 11.42 -14.95
N LEU A 92 14.05 11.04 -14.05
CA LEU A 92 13.35 11.99 -13.18
C LEU A 92 13.40 11.55 -11.72
N LEU A 93 13.36 12.52 -10.83
CA LEU A 93 13.20 12.34 -9.40
C LEU A 93 11.92 13.02 -8.96
N VAL A 94 11.05 12.28 -8.27
CA VAL A 94 9.90 12.80 -7.53
C VAL A 94 10.27 12.79 -6.04
N PRO A 95 10.38 13.93 -5.38
CA PRO A 95 10.65 13.99 -3.95
C PRO A 95 9.52 13.38 -3.11
N ALA A 96 9.89 12.79 -1.99
CA ALA A 96 8.94 12.24 -1.04
C ALA A 96 7.89 13.27 -0.60
N GLN A 97 6.61 12.90 -0.59
CA GLN A 97 5.55 13.67 0.02
C GLN A 97 5.26 13.12 1.41
N ARG A 98 5.78 13.79 2.43
CA ARG A 98 5.67 13.35 3.83
C ARG A 98 4.50 13.96 4.58
N GLU A 99 3.89 15.01 4.04
CA GLU A 99 2.73 15.65 4.63
C GLU A 99 1.46 14.89 4.23
N LEU A 100 0.90 14.10 5.14
CA LEU A 100 -0.30 13.29 4.90
C LEU A 100 -1.48 14.11 4.37
N THR A 101 -1.64 15.34 4.84
CA THR A 101 -2.73 16.24 4.42
C THR A 101 -2.63 16.74 2.97
N LYS A 102 -1.52 16.45 2.30
CA LYS A 102 -1.29 16.81 0.89
C LYS A 102 -1.41 15.63 -0.06
N LEU A 103 -1.64 14.42 0.45
CA LEU A 103 -1.87 13.25 -0.38
C LEU A 103 -3.31 13.24 -0.89
N GLU A 104 -3.50 12.91 -2.14
CA GLU A 104 -4.83 12.71 -2.75
C GLU A 104 -5.31 11.26 -2.57
N ARG A 105 -4.38 10.32 -2.49
CA ARG A 105 -4.65 8.90 -2.27
C ARG A 105 -3.76 8.36 -1.16
N TYR A 106 -4.29 7.42 -0.41
CA TYR A 106 -3.60 6.80 0.72
C TYR A 106 -3.53 5.29 0.51
N GLY A 107 -2.34 4.74 0.66
CA GLY A 107 -2.14 3.30 0.75
C GLY A 107 -2.31 2.79 2.18
N PHE A 108 -2.09 1.50 2.35
CA PHE A 108 -2.23 0.85 3.65
C PHE A 108 -1.21 1.38 4.68
N ASP A 109 0.01 1.71 4.25
CA ASP A 109 1.05 2.24 5.13
C ASP A 109 0.72 3.66 5.61
N GLU A 110 0.16 4.51 4.73
CA GLU A 110 -0.32 5.83 5.12
C GLU A 110 -1.48 5.75 6.11
N LEU A 111 -2.42 4.82 5.92
CA LEU A 111 -3.48 4.58 6.91
C LEU A 111 -2.91 4.18 8.27
N ASN A 112 -1.98 3.23 8.31
CA ASN A 112 -1.29 2.85 9.54
C ASN A 112 -0.59 4.04 10.21
N ARG A 113 0.06 4.89 9.40
CA ARG A 113 0.72 6.10 9.89
C ARG A 113 -0.27 7.11 10.47
N VAL A 114 -1.44 7.31 9.84
CA VAL A 114 -2.52 8.15 10.37
C VAL A 114 -2.94 7.66 11.76
N ILE A 115 -3.26 6.38 11.90
CA ILE A 115 -3.71 5.80 13.17
C ILE A 115 -2.64 5.90 14.25
N ARG A 116 -1.39 5.65 13.90
CA ARG A 116 -0.26 5.82 14.82
C ARG A 116 -0.11 7.26 15.32
N ILE A 117 -0.31 8.25 14.44
CA ILE A 117 -0.29 9.67 14.82
C ILE A 117 -1.45 10.01 15.75
N LEU A 118 -2.66 9.53 15.46
CA LEU A 118 -3.84 9.77 16.31
C LEU A 118 -3.67 9.21 17.72
N ARG A 119 -3.00 8.07 17.87
CA ARG A 119 -2.76 7.42 19.16
C ARG A 119 -1.48 7.86 19.87
N ALA A 120 -0.56 8.55 19.19
CA ALA A 120 0.70 9.02 19.78
C ALA A 120 0.49 10.08 20.89
N PRO A 121 1.48 10.30 21.78
CA PRO A 121 1.47 11.44 22.68
C PRO A 121 1.27 12.76 21.92
N GLY A 122 0.24 13.53 22.29
CA GLY A 122 -0.18 14.73 21.57
C GLY A 122 -1.19 14.50 20.44
N GLY A 123 -1.52 13.26 20.12
CA GLY A 123 -2.56 12.90 19.16
C GLY A 123 -3.97 13.09 19.70
N CYS A 124 -4.96 12.42 19.12
CA CYS A 124 -6.37 12.58 19.47
C CYS A 124 -6.68 12.02 20.88
N PRO A 125 -7.23 12.80 21.81
CA PRO A 125 -7.55 12.31 23.16
C PRO A 125 -8.59 11.19 23.18
N TRP A 126 -9.50 11.14 22.19
CA TRP A 126 -10.51 10.10 22.10
C TRP A 126 -9.89 8.79 21.64
N ASP A 127 -9.11 8.79 20.55
CA ASP A 127 -8.44 7.60 20.03
C ASP A 127 -7.48 6.99 21.05
N ARG A 128 -6.75 7.82 21.77
CA ARG A 128 -5.79 7.40 22.82
C ARG A 128 -6.46 6.68 24.01
N LYS A 129 -7.73 6.94 24.28
CA LYS A 129 -8.49 6.27 25.33
C LYS A 129 -9.07 4.92 24.91
N GLN A 130 -9.09 4.63 23.62
CA GLN A 130 -9.66 3.38 23.14
C GLN A 130 -8.82 2.17 23.57
N THR A 131 -9.52 1.10 23.85
CA THR A 131 -8.98 -0.22 24.19
C THR A 131 -9.68 -1.28 23.37
N HIS A 132 -9.14 -2.50 23.33
CA HIS A 132 -9.84 -3.62 22.69
C HIS A 132 -11.28 -3.79 23.20
N LYS A 133 -11.52 -3.52 24.49
CA LYS A 133 -12.87 -3.64 25.09
C LYS A 133 -13.82 -2.53 24.65
N THR A 134 -13.35 -1.29 24.52
CA THR A 134 -14.22 -0.18 24.11
C THR A 134 -14.59 -0.26 22.65
N LEU A 135 -13.70 -0.77 21.79
CA LEU A 135 -13.90 -0.87 20.35
C LEU A 135 -14.64 -2.12 19.88
N ARG A 136 -14.85 -3.12 20.77
CA ARG A 136 -15.49 -4.38 20.35
C ARG A 136 -16.89 -4.21 19.77
N THR A 137 -17.66 -3.24 20.29
CA THR A 137 -19.01 -2.95 19.81
C THR A 137 -18.95 -2.34 18.41
N ASN A 138 -18.08 -1.36 18.22
CA ASN A 138 -17.85 -0.75 16.91
C ASN A 138 -17.45 -1.78 15.84
N LEU A 139 -16.52 -2.69 16.15
CA LEU A 139 -16.12 -3.76 15.20
C LEU A 139 -17.33 -4.60 14.74
N VAL A 140 -18.29 -4.86 15.63
CA VAL A 140 -19.51 -5.61 15.28
C VAL A 140 -20.49 -4.74 14.48
N GLU A 141 -20.64 -3.48 14.85
CA GLU A 141 -21.50 -2.51 14.16
C GLU A 141 -21.05 -2.32 12.71
N GLU A 142 -19.78 -1.97 12.48
CA GLU A 142 -19.23 -1.79 11.12
C GLU A 142 -19.37 -3.07 10.27
N ALA A 143 -19.16 -4.24 10.87
CA ALA A 143 -19.37 -5.50 10.16
C ALA A 143 -20.84 -5.72 9.77
N TYR A 144 -21.81 -5.33 10.60
CA TYR A 144 -23.24 -5.42 10.27
C TYR A 144 -23.65 -4.38 9.24
N GLU A 145 -23.12 -3.17 9.29
CA GLU A 145 -23.39 -2.11 8.31
C GLU A 145 -22.86 -2.50 6.93
N ALA A 146 -21.65 -3.08 6.85
CA ALA A 146 -21.14 -3.67 5.62
C ALA A 146 -22.05 -4.80 5.07
N VAL A 147 -22.57 -5.69 5.93
CA VAL A 147 -23.52 -6.74 5.52
C VAL A 147 -24.84 -6.13 5.02
N ASP A 148 -25.34 -5.07 5.67
CA ASP A 148 -26.55 -4.38 5.25
C ASP A 148 -26.38 -3.70 3.90
N ALA A 149 -25.24 -3.03 3.65
CA ALA A 149 -24.90 -2.47 2.35
C ALA A 149 -24.88 -3.55 1.24
N ILE A 150 -24.29 -4.73 1.52
CA ILE A 150 -24.32 -5.89 0.60
C ILE A 150 -25.74 -6.32 0.29
N ASN A 151 -26.59 -6.45 1.32
CA ASN A 151 -27.98 -6.90 1.17
C ASN A 151 -28.82 -5.92 0.34
N ARG A 152 -28.52 -4.63 0.42
CA ARG A 152 -29.17 -3.58 -0.38
C ARG A 152 -28.59 -3.44 -1.79
N GLY A 153 -27.45 -4.04 -2.06
CA GLY A 153 -26.72 -3.85 -3.32
C GLY A 153 -26.15 -2.44 -3.47
N ASP A 154 -25.91 -1.74 -2.35
CA ASP A 154 -25.42 -0.36 -2.28
C ASP A 154 -23.88 -0.38 -2.24
N MET A 155 -23.26 -0.20 -3.40
CA MET A 155 -21.81 -0.27 -3.54
C MET A 155 -21.09 0.93 -2.94
N ASP A 156 -21.71 2.09 -2.90
CA ASP A 156 -21.14 3.30 -2.30
C ASP A 156 -21.11 3.15 -0.78
N ALA A 157 -22.22 2.72 -0.17
CA ALA A 157 -22.23 2.40 1.25
C ALA A 157 -21.25 1.26 1.58
N LEU A 158 -21.21 0.18 0.79
CA LEU A 158 -20.26 -0.91 1.01
C LEU A 158 -18.80 -0.45 0.98
N TYR A 159 -18.47 0.49 0.09
CA TYR A 159 -17.14 1.08 0.03
C TYR A 159 -16.78 1.78 1.35
N ASP A 160 -17.68 2.59 1.90
CA ASP A 160 -17.48 3.30 3.16
C ASP A 160 -17.36 2.33 4.34
N GLU A 161 -18.30 1.38 4.48
CA GLU A 161 -18.32 0.43 5.60
C GLU A 161 -17.11 -0.53 5.60
N LEU A 162 -16.60 -0.91 4.44
CA LEU A 162 -15.34 -1.67 4.36
C LEU A 162 -14.15 -0.86 4.86
N GLY A 163 -14.16 0.46 4.66
CA GLY A 163 -13.18 1.38 5.23
C GLY A 163 -13.25 1.37 6.76
N ASP A 164 -14.44 1.41 7.34
CA ASP A 164 -14.65 1.41 8.79
C ASP A 164 -14.30 0.06 9.42
N VAL A 165 -14.61 -1.06 8.78
CA VAL A 165 -14.12 -2.39 9.19
C VAL A 165 -12.59 -2.44 9.17
N LEU A 166 -11.95 -1.92 8.13
CA LEU A 166 -10.50 -1.86 8.04
C LEU A 166 -9.90 -0.97 9.14
N LEU A 167 -10.52 0.16 9.44
CA LEU A 167 -10.15 1.04 10.55
C LEU A 167 -10.13 0.28 11.88
N GLN A 168 -11.15 -0.54 12.18
CA GLN A 168 -11.19 -1.34 13.40
C GLN A 168 -10.00 -2.30 13.48
N VAL A 169 -9.66 -2.98 12.37
CA VAL A 169 -8.51 -3.89 12.32
C VAL A 169 -7.21 -3.15 12.62
N VAL A 170 -6.98 -2.00 12.00
CA VAL A 170 -5.75 -1.21 12.17
C VAL A 170 -5.67 -0.62 13.58
N LEU A 171 -6.78 -0.13 14.15
CA LEU A 171 -6.84 0.37 15.53
C LEU A 171 -6.50 -0.73 16.54
N HIS A 172 -7.08 -1.91 16.39
CA HIS A 172 -6.78 -3.04 17.27
C HIS A 172 -5.31 -3.46 17.17
N ALA A 173 -4.74 -3.50 15.97
CA ALA A 173 -3.33 -3.83 15.78
C ALA A 173 -2.39 -2.77 16.38
N GLU A 174 -2.73 -1.48 16.27
CA GLU A 174 -1.93 -0.41 16.87
C GLU A 174 -2.01 -0.44 18.41
N ILE A 175 -3.18 -0.73 18.99
CA ILE A 175 -3.32 -0.94 20.44
C ILE A 175 -2.42 -2.10 20.90
N ALA A 176 -2.45 -3.25 20.22
CA ALA A 176 -1.62 -4.39 20.56
C ALA A 176 -0.11 -4.05 20.45
N ARG A 177 0.29 -3.31 19.41
CA ARG A 177 1.67 -2.84 19.24
C ARG A 177 2.14 -1.95 20.41
N GLU A 178 1.27 -1.07 20.93
CA GLU A 178 1.58 -0.22 22.08
C GLU A 178 1.90 -1.03 23.35
N TYR A 179 1.31 -2.23 23.48
CA TYR A 179 1.58 -3.16 24.58
C TYR A 179 2.67 -4.19 24.28
N GLY A 180 3.27 -4.13 23.09
CA GLY A 180 4.33 -5.05 22.67
C GLY A 180 3.86 -6.49 22.42
N GLU A 181 2.57 -6.68 22.06
CA GLU A 181 1.97 -7.99 21.82
C GLU A 181 2.15 -8.43 20.35
N PHE A 182 1.56 -7.69 19.43
CA PHE A 182 1.67 -7.89 17.97
C PHE A 182 1.38 -6.58 17.25
N ASP A 183 1.68 -6.51 15.97
CA ASP A 183 1.37 -5.37 15.11
C ASP A 183 0.58 -5.77 13.85
N ILE A 184 0.31 -4.79 13.00
CA ILE A 184 -0.44 -5.02 11.75
C ILE A 184 0.30 -5.94 10.78
N SER A 185 1.64 -5.96 10.82
CA SER A 185 2.46 -6.85 9.98
C SER A 185 2.31 -8.30 10.41
N ASP A 186 2.19 -8.55 11.71
CA ASP A 186 1.88 -9.88 12.24
C ASP A 186 0.50 -10.37 11.80
N VAL A 187 -0.51 -9.48 11.87
CA VAL A 187 -1.88 -9.78 11.43
C VAL A 187 -1.91 -10.12 9.94
N THR A 188 -1.30 -9.29 9.10
CA THR A 188 -1.24 -9.52 7.65
C THR A 188 -0.44 -10.77 7.30
N THR A 189 0.68 -11.01 7.98
CA THR A 189 1.49 -12.22 7.80
C THR A 189 0.70 -13.47 8.16
N ALA A 190 0.03 -13.47 9.31
CA ALA A 190 -0.76 -14.61 9.75
C ALA A 190 -1.88 -14.97 8.77
N ILE A 191 -2.62 -13.97 8.26
CA ILE A 191 -3.67 -14.24 7.28
C ILE A 191 -3.11 -14.66 5.92
N ALA A 192 -1.99 -14.05 5.47
CA ALA A 192 -1.33 -14.42 4.21
C ALA A 192 -0.83 -15.88 4.26
N HIS A 193 -0.13 -16.27 5.31
CA HIS A 193 0.30 -17.67 5.50
C HIS A 193 -0.88 -18.63 5.47
N LYS A 194 -1.97 -18.29 6.17
CA LYS A 194 -3.20 -19.09 6.17
C LYS A 194 -3.80 -19.23 4.77
N MET A 195 -3.86 -18.13 3.99
CA MET A 195 -4.39 -18.16 2.63
C MET A 195 -3.50 -19.02 1.70
N ILE A 196 -2.19 -18.83 1.74
CA ILE A 196 -1.22 -19.61 0.95
C ILE A 196 -1.33 -21.10 1.30
N ALA A 197 -1.30 -21.44 2.59
CA ALA A 197 -1.37 -22.83 3.04
C ALA A 197 -2.68 -23.53 2.65
N ARG A 198 -3.80 -22.79 2.65
CA ARG A 198 -5.13 -23.34 2.30
C ARG A 198 -5.42 -23.38 0.80
N HIS A 199 -4.63 -22.68 -0.01
CA HIS A 199 -4.76 -22.67 -1.47
C HIS A 199 -3.63 -23.44 -2.16
N ARG A 200 -3.36 -24.67 -1.68
CA ARG A 200 -2.31 -25.55 -2.23
C ARG A 200 -2.51 -25.88 -3.72
N HIS A 201 -3.71 -25.68 -4.26
CA HIS A 201 -4.01 -25.83 -5.69
C HIS A 201 -3.59 -24.61 -6.53
N VAL A 202 -3.31 -23.46 -5.90
CA VAL A 202 -2.80 -22.23 -6.54
C VAL A 202 -1.30 -22.08 -6.28
N PHE A 203 -0.88 -22.22 -5.03
CA PHE A 203 0.49 -21.96 -4.58
C PHE A 203 1.34 -23.22 -4.42
N GLY A 204 0.80 -24.39 -4.68
CA GLY A 204 1.47 -25.69 -4.55
C GLY A 204 1.14 -26.63 -5.71
N THR A 205 1.15 -27.93 -5.44
CA THR A 205 0.97 -28.99 -6.43
C THR A 205 -0.37 -29.73 -6.36
N ALA A 206 -1.24 -29.39 -5.39
CA ALA A 206 -2.55 -30.00 -5.28
C ALA A 206 -3.44 -29.63 -6.47
N GLN A 207 -4.31 -30.53 -6.88
CA GLN A 207 -5.25 -30.27 -7.97
C GLN A 207 -6.67 -30.14 -7.43
N ALA A 208 -7.28 -28.98 -7.62
CA ALA A 208 -8.69 -28.73 -7.32
C ALA A 208 -9.24 -27.77 -8.38
N ASP A 209 -9.93 -28.33 -9.35
CA ASP A 209 -10.45 -27.65 -10.56
C ASP A 209 -11.94 -27.28 -10.44
N THR A 210 -12.57 -27.61 -9.30
CA THR A 210 -13.95 -27.23 -9.01
C THR A 210 -14.07 -26.65 -7.60
N PRO A 211 -15.08 -25.78 -7.36
CA PRO A 211 -15.32 -25.21 -6.02
C PRO A 211 -15.50 -26.26 -4.92
N ASP A 212 -16.17 -27.38 -5.20
CA ASP A 212 -16.39 -28.45 -4.24
C ASP A 212 -15.09 -29.16 -3.83
N LYS A 213 -14.17 -29.38 -4.79
CA LYS A 213 -12.84 -29.93 -4.50
C LYS A 213 -12.00 -28.95 -3.66
N VAL A 214 -12.10 -27.67 -3.92
CA VAL A 214 -11.45 -26.62 -3.11
C VAL A 214 -11.97 -26.63 -1.69
N LEU A 215 -13.30 -26.71 -1.49
CA LEU A 215 -13.90 -26.79 -0.16
C LEU A 215 -13.50 -28.04 0.60
N SER A 216 -13.42 -29.18 -0.08
CA SER A 216 -12.96 -30.44 0.52
C SER A 216 -11.50 -30.34 0.96
N LEU A 217 -10.63 -29.80 0.12
CA LEU A 217 -9.22 -29.55 0.43
C LEU A 217 -9.07 -28.62 1.64
N TRP A 218 -9.87 -27.56 1.72
CA TRP A 218 -9.86 -26.64 2.86
C TRP A 218 -10.28 -27.31 4.17
N GLN A 219 -11.26 -28.21 4.12
CA GLN A 219 -11.71 -28.96 5.31
C GLN A 219 -10.62 -29.93 5.81
N GLU A 220 -9.91 -30.57 4.90
CA GLU A 220 -8.76 -31.44 5.23
C GLU A 220 -7.65 -30.63 5.90
N ILE A 221 -7.24 -29.51 5.29
CA ILE A 221 -6.19 -28.65 5.83
C ILE A 221 -6.58 -28.09 7.22
N LYS A 222 -7.83 -27.66 7.40
CA LYS A 222 -8.32 -27.22 8.72
C LYS A 222 -8.31 -28.32 9.78
N LYS A 223 -8.51 -29.58 9.39
CA LYS A 223 -8.37 -30.73 10.31
C LYS A 223 -6.92 -30.95 10.69
N GLU A 224 -5.99 -30.87 9.70
CA GLU A 224 -4.55 -30.96 9.95
C GLU A 224 -4.07 -29.87 10.91
N GLU A 225 -4.46 -28.60 10.69
CA GLU A 225 -4.13 -27.47 11.55
C GLU A 225 -4.62 -27.68 13.00
N ARG A 226 -5.85 -28.19 13.19
CA ARG A 226 -6.40 -28.48 14.51
C ARG A 226 -5.72 -29.66 15.20
N GLY A 227 -5.34 -30.70 14.46
CA GLY A 227 -4.62 -31.85 14.98
C GLY A 227 -3.20 -31.50 15.43
N GLN A 228 -2.55 -30.52 14.81
CA GLN A 228 -1.24 -30.02 15.22
C GLN A 228 -1.32 -29.15 16.48
N SER A 229 -2.37 -28.33 16.65
CA SER A 229 -2.54 -27.50 17.86
C SER A 229 -2.79 -28.34 19.12
N THR A 230 -3.46 -29.50 18.99
CA THR A 230 -3.74 -30.40 20.12
C THR A 230 -2.55 -31.27 20.53
N GLN A 231 -1.50 -31.34 19.72
CA GLN A 231 -0.25 -32.06 20.03
C GLN A 231 0.84 -31.15 20.63
N ALA A 232 0.62 -29.83 20.61
CA ALA A 232 1.55 -28.81 21.09
C ALA A 232 1.19 -28.29 22.52
N GLU A 233 0.08 -28.73 23.08
CA GLU A 233 -0.32 -28.57 24.50
C GLU A 233 0.10 -29.83 25.32
#